data_4db8480abbc36108c74b5957d3a79437
#
_entry.id   4db8480abbc36108c74b5957d3a79437
#
_cell.length_a   1.000
_cell.length_b   1.000
_cell.length_c   1.000
_cell.angle_alpha   90.00
_cell.angle_beta   90.00
_cell.angle_gamma   90.00
#
_symmetry.space_group_name_H-M   'P 1'
#
loop_
_entity.id
_entity.type
_entity.pdbx_description
1 polymer ?
#
loop_
_entity_poly.entity_id
_entity_poly.type
_entity_poly.pdbx_seq_one_letter_code
_entity_poly.pdbx_strand_id
1 'polypeptide(L)'
;MNFWQLSDGIRPQHQPHHHGHHGDHADAPGWPASFSDSIDTGDNSAGDGGNGFFAGLVVNTPSTMFSPVDIAHAGGLGQADAHQSNLVQIDQHAVQMAGIGGNGGNDNLAQGGIVSALAPSAASVHAGPASSGIETGHNSAGNGGDGYFYGSMIHASMVFYEPINISVSAGYGSIALADQTNNVSIDQSAAQIAGIGGNGGDGNIASGGNAGVSSSGSDAIATGHNSAGNGGSGSFSGSLVDAPVVIYHPINIALAGSGGTAEASQSNTVEIDQSVLQMAGIGGNGGSGNIAIGGDVSGSLLGGWQLLQTGGNEAGNGGNGFFHGSLVHTSVAVYDPINIAVAGYNSSTDAHQTNNVNLDQSSSQMAGIGGNGGNGNAATGGNGGLLSKFSSGADTIATGGNGAGDGGSGHFSGSLVDVSIAIYAPINIAIAGPHATAEADQINNVHFDQSAVQIAGIGGDGGNGNIAVGGELATHLLSDLHLVA
;
A
#
# COMPACT_ATOMS: atom_id res chain seq x y z
N MET A 1 21.09 -6.47 27.21
CA MET A 1 19.86 -7.19 27.62
C MET A 1 19.24 -7.76 26.37
N ASN A 2 19.27 -9.07 26.21
CA ASN A 2 18.76 -9.77 25.01
C ASN A 2 17.24 -9.84 25.05
N PHE A 3 16.58 -9.18 24.10
CA PHE A 3 15.14 -9.32 23.83
C PHE A 3 14.91 -10.25 22.63
N TRP A 4 15.19 -11.53 22.80
CA TRP A 4 14.78 -12.58 21.87
C TRP A 4 14.18 -13.73 22.67
N GLN A 5 12.93 -13.58 23.09
CA GLN A 5 12.05 -14.70 23.46
C GLN A 5 10.64 -14.18 23.63
N LEU A 6 9.87 -14.15 22.54
CA LEU A 6 8.41 -14.20 22.50
C LEU A 6 7.96 -14.24 21.03
N SER A 7 8.22 -15.37 20.37
CA SER A 7 7.58 -15.70 19.10
C SER A 7 7.37 -17.21 18.98
N ASP A 8 6.71 -17.81 19.98
CA ASP A 8 6.11 -19.12 19.80
C ASP A 8 4.63 -19.00 20.12
N GLY A 9 3.78 -19.13 19.09
CA GLY A 9 2.39 -19.47 19.32
C GLY A 9 1.29 -18.69 18.65
N ILE A 10 1.39 -18.28 17.36
CA ILE A 10 0.18 -18.08 16.57
C ILE A 10 0.41 -18.73 15.20
N ARG A 11 0.16 -20.03 15.12
CA ARG A 11 -0.12 -20.68 13.83
C ARG A 11 -1.55 -20.34 13.44
N PRO A 12 -1.82 -19.88 12.20
CA PRO A 12 -3.19 -19.85 11.71
C PRO A 12 -3.69 -21.30 11.71
N GLN A 13 -4.67 -21.59 12.54
CA GLN A 13 -5.40 -22.85 12.44
C GLN A 13 -6.19 -22.81 11.14
N HIS A 14 -5.77 -23.62 10.17
CA HIS A 14 -6.68 -24.10 9.14
C HIS A 14 -7.87 -24.72 9.88
N GLN A 15 -9.01 -24.07 9.80
CA GLN A 15 -10.25 -24.72 10.20
C GLN A 15 -10.53 -25.83 9.17
N PRO A 16 -10.53 -27.09 9.55
CA PRO A 16 -11.08 -28.14 8.71
C PRO A 16 -12.57 -27.89 8.60
N HIS A 17 -13.08 -27.84 7.38
CA HIS A 17 -14.51 -27.88 7.13
C HIS A 17 -15.04 -29.14 7.82
N HIS A 18 -15.79 -28.98 8.91
CA HIS A 18 -16.53 -30.04 9.54
C HIS A 18 -17.62 -30.50 8.58
N HIS A 19 -17.40 -31.62 7.93
CA HIS A 19 -18.50 -32.47 7.48
C HIS A 19 -19.29 -32.87 8.72
N GLY A 20 -20.48 -32.29 8.89
CA GLY A 20 -21.39 -32.70 9.95
C GLY A 20 -21.79 -34.17 9.77
N HIS A 21 -21.33 -35.02 10.68
CA HIS A 21 -21.95 -36.32 10.88
C HIS A 21 -23.37 -36.09 11.39
N HIS A 22 -24.35 -36.40 10.58
CA HIS A 22 -25.71 -36.59 11.05
C HIS A 22 -25.76 -37.79 11.97
N GLY A 23 -25.99 -37.53 13.26
CA GLY A 23 -26.31 -38.58 14.23
C GLY A 23 -27.69 -39.17 13.94
N ASP A 24 -27.72 -40.50 13.95
CA ASP A 24 -28.92 -41.31 13.87
C ASP A 24 -29.89 -40.92 15.00
N HIS A 25 -31.02 -40.36 14.65
CA HIS A 25 -32.21 -40.33 15.52
C HIS A 25 -33.22 -41.31 14.98
N ALA A 26 -33.48 -42.31 15.84
CA ALA A 26 -34.45 -43.35 15.62
C ALA A 26 -35.87 -42.85 15.39
N ASP A 27 -36.50 -43.38 14.39
CA ASP A 27 -37.87 -43.56 14.03
C ASP A 27 -38.98 -42.91 14.86
N ALA A 28 -39.64 -41.89 14.28
CA ALA A 28 -41.06 -41.64 14.45
C ALA A 28 -41.75 -41.89 13.08
N PRO A 29 -42.83 -42.69 13.03
CA PRO A 29 -43.45 -43.02 11.75
C PRO A 29 -44.37 -41.94 11.27
N GLY A 30 -44.13 -41.44 10.02
CA GLY A 30 -45.21 -40.86 9.26
C GLY A 30 -45.12 -39.42 8.76
N TRP A 31 -43.95 -38.95 8.26
CA TRP A 31 -43.94 -37.83 7.34
C TRP A 31 -43.05 -38.18 6.14
N PRO A 32 -43.49 -37.96 4.89
CA PRO A 32 -42.63 -38.17 3.74
C PRO A 32 -41.49 -37.19 3.82
N ALA A 33 -40.25 -37.66 3.89
CA ALA A 33 -39.04 -36.86 3.79
C ALA A 33 -39.06 -36.11 2.45
N SER A 34 -39.06 -34.79 2.48
CA SER A 34 -38.76 -33.97 1.31
C SER A 34 -37.25 -34.11 1.03
N PHE A 35 -36.89 -34.88 0.01
CA PHE A 35 -35.53 -34.93 -0.47
C PHE A 35 -35.28 -33.64 -1.26
N SER A 36 -34.38 -32.79 -0.77
CA SER A 36 -33.76 -31.71 -1.55
C SER A 36 -32.42 -32.23 -2.05
N ASP A 37 -32.33 -32.51 -3.35
CA ASP A 37 -31.05 -32.84 -3.96
C ASP A 37 -30.37 -31.53 -4.40
N SER A 38 -29.11 -31.31 -3.98
CA SER A 38 -28.29 -30.22 -4.44
C SER A 38 -27.05 -30.76 -5.14
N ILE A 39 -26.71 -30.22 -6.29
CA ILE A 39 -25.51 -30.54 -7.06
C ILE A 39 -24.69 -29.25 -7.17
N ASP A 40 -23.48 -29.26 -6.68
CA ASP A 40 -22.51 -28.17 -6.78
C ASP A 40 -21.20 -28.72 -7.38
N THR A 41 -20.67 -28.09 -8.43
CA THR A 41 -19.42 -28.54 -9.06
C THR A 41 -18.17 -28.01 -8.34
N GLY A 42 -18.33 -27.16 -7.34
CA GLY A 42 -17.23 -26.55 -6.61
C GLY A 42 -16.53 -25.44 -7.39
N ASP A 43 -15.77 -24.63 -6.65
CA ASP A 43 -15.05 -23.48 -7.17
C ASP A 43 -13.73 -23.88 -7.84
N ASN A 44 -13.36 -23.18 -8.94
CA ASN A 44 -12.10 -23.37 -9.63
C ASN A 44 -11.28 -22.07 -9.60
N SER A 45 -10.00 -22.15 -9.22
CA SER A 45 -9.08 -21.01 -9.19
C SER A 45 -7.76 -21.39 -9.85
N ALA A 46 -7.26 -20.52 -10.72
CA ALA A 46 -6.01 -20.73 -11.44
C ALA A 46 -5.19 -19.43 -11.48
N GLY A 47 -3.99 -19.46 -10.90
CA GLY A 47 -3.02 -18.36 -10.96
C GLY A 47 -3.41 -17.10 -10.21
N ASP A 48 -4.35 -17.15 -9.28
CA ASP A 48 -4.72 -15.98 -8.49
C ASP A 48 -3.62 -15.60 -7.51
N GLY A 49 -3.42 -14.30 -7.31
CA GLY A 49 -2.49 -13.74 -6.32
C GLY A 49 -2.95 -14.00 -4.89
N GLY A 50 -2.02 -14.28 -4.00
CA GLY A 50 -2.31 -14.47 -2.57
C GLY A 50 -2.61 -13.15 -1.87
N ASN A 51 -3.51 -13.16 -0.88
CA ASN A 51 -3.80 -11.98 -0.08
C ASN A 51 -2.65 -11.65 0.88
N GLY A 52 -2.31 -10.37 0.98
CA GLY A 52 -1.38 -9.84 1.97
C GLY A 52 -2.14 -9.33 3.20
N PHE A 53 -1.82 -9.85 4.37
CA PHE A 53 -2.44 -9.40 5.63
C PHE A 53 -1.37 -9.04 6.65
N PHE A 54 -1.48 -7.85 7.23
CA PHE A 54 -0.65 -7.41 8.34
C PHE A 54 -1.52 -6.76 9.43
N ALA A 55 -1.32 -7.18 10.67
CA ALA A 55 -1.91 -6.53 11.84
C ALA A 55 -0.84 -6.36 12.91
N GLY A 56 -0.48 -5.12 13.23
CA GLY A 56 0.57 -4.86 14.19
C GLY A 56 1.24 -3.51 14.05
N LEU A 57 2.50 -3.44 14.54
CA LEU A 57 3.30 -2.24 14.59
C LEU A 57 4.68 -2.50 13.97
N VAL A 58 5.07 -1.67 13.02
CA VAL A 58 6.44 -1.62 12.47
C VAL A 58 7.09 -0.33 12.94
N VAL A 59 8.23 -0.43 13.63
CA VAL A 59 8.95 0.75 14.16
C VAL A 59 10.41 0.70 13.73
N ASN A 60 10.88 1.81 13.18
CA ASN A 60 12.29 2.05 12.91
C ASN A 60 12.66 3.42 13.47
N THR A 61 13.57 3.45 14.47
CA THR A 61 13.98 4.69 15.16
C THR A 61 15.49 4.77 15.29
N PRO A 62 16.24 4.89 14.17
CA PRO A 62 17.69 5.02 14.23
C PRO A 62 18.08 6.36 14.83
N SER A 63 19.17 6.37 15.60
CA SER A 63 19.71 7.58 16.20
C SER A 63 21.23 7.61 16.08
N THR A 64 21.78 8.72 15.60
CA THR A 64 23.21 8.93 15.44
C THR A 64 23.62 10.23 16.11
N MET A 65 24.71 10.20 16.89
CA MET A 65 25.34 11.38 17.44
C MET A 65 26.80 11.42 16.99
N PHE A 66 27.24 12.54 16.41
CA PHE A 66 28.62 12.80 16.02
C PHE A 66 29.09 14.09 16.67
N SER A 67 30.02 14.02 17.64
CA SER A 67 30.42 15.14 18.47
C SER A 67 31.95 15.09 18.77
N PRO A 68 32.81 15.14 17.74
CA PRO A 68 34.24 15.18 17.95
C PRO A 68 34.68 16.52 18.54
N VAL A 69 35.69 16.50 19.40
CA VAL A 69 36.23 17.70 20.05
C VAL A 69 37.72 17.82 19.74
N ASP A 70 38.12 18.98 19.22
CA ASP A 70 39.54 19.38 19.09
C ASP A 70 39.81 20.64 19.87
N ILE A 71 40.84 20.61 20.72
CA ILE A 71 41.21 21.75 21.58
C ILE A 71 42.73 21.94 21.56
N ALA A 72 43.16 23.10 21.07
CA ALA A 72 44.55 23.55 21.17
C ALA A 72 44.69 24.65 22.22
N HIS A 73 45.74 24.59 23.05
CA HIS A 73 46.05 25.59 24.06
C HIS A 73 47.51 25.95 24.06
N ALA A 74 47.82 27.24 24.03
CA ALA A 74 49.19 27.76 24.21
C ALA A 74 49.24 28.86 25.24
N GLY A 75 50.38 29.01 25.92
CA GLY A 75 50.67 30.07 26.90
C GLY A 75 51.81 31.00 26.44
N GLY A 76 51.94 32.17 27.05
CA GLY A 76 52.98 33.12 26.72
C GLY A 76 52.86 33.71 25.30
N LEU A 77 53.96 33.82 24.58
CA LEU A 77 54.03 34.24 23.17
C LEU A 77 53.68 33.07 22.19
N GLY A 78 52.95 32.06 22.66
CA GLY A 78 52.69 30.83 21.93
C GLY A 78 51.64 30.94 20.86
N GLN A 79 51.65 29.98 19.95
CA GLN A 79 50.60 29.73 18.95
C GLN A 79 49.82 28.51 19.38
N ALA A 80 48.49 28.61 19.40
CA ALA A 80 47.55 27.51 19.45
C ALA A 80 46.88 27.37 18.07
N ASP A 81 46.87 26.15 17.59
CA ASP A 81 46.29 25.84 16.29
C ASP A 81 45.41 24.60 16.46
N ALA A 82 44.08 24.76 16.31
CA ALA A 82 43.11 23.69 16.35
C ALA A 82 42.51 23.55 14.93
N HIS A 83 42.77 22.41 14.31
CA HIS A 83 42.35 22.13 12.97
C HIS A 83 41.49 20.87 12.90
N GLN A 84 40.21 21.03 12.68
CA GLN A 84 39.25 19.91 12.59
C GLN A 84 38.68 19.79 11.20
N SER A 85 38.81 18.60 10.60
CA SER A 85 38.21 18.28 9.28
C SER A 85 37.34 17.06 9.42
N ASN A 86 36.07 17.23 9.16
CA ASN A 86 35.06 16.19 9.28
C ASN A 86 34.47 15.87 7.91
N LEU A 87 34.54 14.60 7.49
CA LEU A 87 33.83 14.04 6.34
C LEU A 87 32.89 12.97 6.88
N VAL A 88 31.61 13.22 6.89
CA VAL A 88 30.62 12.37 7.52
C VAL A 88 29.50 12.06 6.55
N GLN A 89 29.18 10.77 6.45
CA GLN A 89 28.02 10.28 5.73
C GLN A 89 27.17 9.45 6.71
N ILE A 90 25.91 9.82 6.88
CA ILE A 90 24.94 9.15 7.74
C ILE A 90 23.78 8.72 6.87
N ASP A 91 23.53 7.41 6.79
CA ASP A 91 22.43 6.83 6.05
C ASP A 91 21.49 6.14 7.06
N GLN A 92 20.30 6.71 7.23
CA GLN A 92 19.20 6.20 8.05
C GLN A 92 17.94 6.00 7.19
N HIS A 93 18.09 5.87 5.88
CA HIS A 93 17.01 5.58 4.94
C HIS A 93 16.20 4.34 5.36
N ALA A 94 14.88 4.39 5.20
CA ALA A 94 13.99 3.30 5.57
C ALA A 94 12.98 2.96 4.48
N VAL A 95 12.78 1.66 4.25
CA VAL A 95 11.67 1.14 3.46
C VAL A 95 10.83 0.21 4.33
N GLN A 96 9.59 0.56 4.56
CA GLN A 96 8.64 -0.22 5.35
C GLN A 96 7.46 -0.61 4.45
N MET A 97 7.22 -1.91 4.29
CA MET A 97 6.16 -2.43 3.43
C MET A 97 5.38 -3.53 4.15
N ALA A 98 4.04 -3.45 4.15
CA ALA A 98 3.21 -4.48 4.77
C ALA A 98 1.78 -4.54 4.21
N GLY A 99 1.15 -5.72 4.29
CA GLY A 99 -0.22 -5.93 3.82
C GLY A 99 -0.36 -5.73 2.32
N ILE A 100 0.55 -6.33 1.53
CA ILE A 100 0.56 -6.18 0.06
C ILE A 100 0.06 -7.48 -0.54
N GLY A 101 -0.97 -7.41 -1.38
CA GLY A 101 -1.51 -8.53 -2.15
C GLY A 101 -0.56 -8.96 -3.27
N GLY A 102 -0.53 -10.24 -3.56
CA GLY A 102 0.23 -10.80 -4.67
C GLY A 102 -0.42 -10.51 -6.02
N ASN A 103 0.36 -10.35 -7.06
CA ASN A 103 -0.16 -10.19 -8.42
C ASN A 103 -0.74 -11.51 -8.94
N GLY A 104 -1.77 -11.43 -9.79
CA GLY A 104 -2.30 -12.54 -10.55
C GLY A 104 -1.30 -13.06 -11.59
N GLY A 105 -1.37 -14.34 -11.89
CA GLY A 105 -0.59 -14.96 -12.96
C GLY A 105 -1.21 -14.69 -14.33
N ASN A 106 -0.42 -14.82 -15.38
CA ASN A 106 -0.85 -14.62 -16.76
C ASN A 106 -1.26 -15.95 -17.42
N ASP A 107 -2.09 -15.87 -18.47
CA ASP A 107 -2.47 -16.97 -19.36
C ASP A 107 -3.08 -18.19 -18.62
N ASN A 108 -3.79 -17.95 -17.53
CA ASN A 108 -4.46 -19.00 -16.76
C ASN A 108 -5.85 -19.32 -17.30
N LEU A 109 -6.29 -20.56 -17.10
CA LEU A 109 -7.64 -21.02 -17.47
C LEU A 109 -8.33 -21.66 -16.26
N ALA A 110 -9.45 -21.08 -15.82
CA ALA A 110 -10.37 -21.69 -14.87
C ALA A 110 -11.71 -22.00 -15.56
N GLN A 111 -12.14 -23.25 -15.56
CA GLN A 111 -13.34 -23.69 -16.26
C GLN A 111 -14.27 -24.47 -15.33
N GLY A 112 -15.52 -24.06 -15.24
CA GLY A 112 -16.57 -24.73 -14.50
C GLY A 112 -17.01 -26.07 -15.10
N GLY A 113 -17.48 -26.97 -14.25
CA GLY A 113 -18.02 -28.26 -14.66
C GLY A 113 -19.35 -28.16 -15.41
N ILE A 114 -19.70 -29.18 -16.18
CA ILE A 114 -20.97 -29.28 -16.84
C ILE A 114 -21.88 -30.17 -16.01
N VAL A 115 -23.07 -29.68 -15.65
CA VAL A 115 -24.08 -30.45 -14.91
C VAL A 115 -25.31 -30.65 -15.83
N SER A 116 -25.71 -31.90 -16.02
CA SER A 116 -26.97 -32.24 -16.67
C SER A 116 -27.69 -33.27 -15.81
N ALA A 117 -28.86 -32.91 -15.29
CA ALA A 117 -29.69 -33.80 -14.50
C ALA A 117 -30.95 -34.16 -15.27
N LEU A 118 -31.20 -35.44 -15.46
CA LEU A 118 -32.46 -36.02 -15.95
C LEU A 118 -33.22 -36.53 -14.73
N ALA A 119 -34.29 -35.86 -14.31
CA ALA A 119 -35.16 -36.44 -13.30
C ALA A 119 -35.84 -37.71 -13.85
N PRO A 120 -35.85 -38.82 -13.14
CA PRO A 120 -36.53 -40.02 -13.61
C PRO A 120 -38.00 -39.74 -13.85
N SER A 121 -38.47 -40.15 -15.02
CA SER A 121 -39.89 -40.09 -15.36
C SER A 121 -40.71 -40.81 -14.27
N ALA A 122 -41.60 -40.07 -13.60
CA ALA A 122 -42.42 -40.60 -12.51
C ALA A 122 -43.25 -41.78 -12.91
N ALA A 123 -42.86 -42.96 -12.45
CA ALA A 123 -43.87 -43.99 -12.19
C ALA A 123 -44.43 -43.65 -10.78
N SER A 124 -45.65 -43.10 -10.80
CA SER A 124 -46.61 -42.97 -9.70
C SER A 124 -46.15 -43.34 -8.29
N VAL A 125 -45.69 -42.41 -7.50
CA VAL A 125 -45.79 -42.40 -6.04
C VAL A 125 -46.10 -40.97 -5.59
N HIS A 126 -47.11 -40.82 -4.73
CA HIS A 126 -47.46 -39.54 -4.09
C HIS A 126 -46.28 -39.05 -3.20
N ALA A 127 -45.31 -38.47 -3.80
CA ALA A 127 -44.26 -37.66 -3.11
C ALA A 127 -44.57 -36.20 -3.39
N GLY A 128 -44.51 -35.38 -2.33
CA GLY A 128 -44.64 -33.92 -2.48
C GLY A 128 -43.57 -33.37 -3.42
N PRO A 129 -43.71 -32.12 -3.89
CA PRO A 129 -42.79 -31.54 -4.88
C PRO A 129 -41.36 -31.56 -4.31
N ALA A 130 -40.50 -32.38 -4.93
CA ALA A 130 -39.07 -32.28 -4.69
C ALA A 130 -38.53 -31.00 -5.34
N SER A 131 -37.78 -30.21 -4.59
CA SER A 131 -37.02 -29.08 -5.11
C SER A 131 -35.57 -29.48 -5.28
N SER A 132 -34.98 -29.34 -6.44
CA SER A 132 -33.56 -29.53 -6.70
C SER A 132 -32.85 -28.20 -6.92
N GLY A 133 -31.66 -28.04 -6.31
CA GLY A 133 -30.74 -26.92 -6.54
C GLY A 133 -29.55 -27.40 -7.34
N ILE A 134 -29.19 -26.71 -8.41
CA ILE A 134 -27.96 -26.96 -9.16
C ILE A 134 -27.19 -25.67 -9.28
N GLU A 135 -25.94 -25.72 -8.86
CA GLU A 135 -25.00 -24.61 -8.98
C GLU A 135 -23.68 -25.10 -9.61
N THR A 136 -23.19 -24.40 -10.63
CA THR A 136 -21.81 -24.55 -11.05
C THR A 136 -20.96 -23.53 -10.27
N GLY A 137 -19.85 -24.00 -9.69
CA GLY A 137 -19.02 -23.18 -8.81
C GLY A 137 -18.43 -21.94 -9.49
N HIS A 138 -17.93 -21.02 -8.68
CA HIS A 138 -17.24 -19.83 -9.13
C HIS A 138 -15.91 -20.17 -9.83
N ASN A 139 -15.55 -19.44 -10.88
CA ASN A 139 -14.30 -19.64 -11.60
C ASN A 139 -13.48 -18.35 -11.56
N SER A 140 -12.22 -18.48 -11.16
CA SER A 140 -11.29 -17.38 -10.97
C SER A 140 -9.96 -17.65 -11.67
N ALA A 141 -9.47 -16.73 -12.46
CA ALA A 141 -8.23 -16.94 -13.19
C ALA A 141 -7.37 -15.65 -13.21
N GLY A 142 -6.18 -15.74 -12.59
CA GLY A 142 -5.17 -14.70 -12.63
C GLY A 142 -5.57 -13.37 -11.95
N ASN A 143 -6.45 -13.40 -10.95
CA ASN A 143 -6.82 -12.19 -10.23
C ASN A 143 -5.71 -11.79 -9.24
N GLY A 144 -5.55 -10.49 -9.02
CA GLY A 144 -4.68 -9.96 -7.96
C GLY A 144 -5.23 -10.24 -6.57
N GLY A 145 -4.36 -10.53 -5.61
CA GLY A 145 -4.73 -10.71 -4.21
C GLY A 145 -4.98 -9.39 -3.49
N ASP A 146 -5.85 -9.39 -2.50
CA ASP A 146 -6.11 -8.22 -1.68
C ASP A 146 -4.97 -7.92 -0.72
N GLY A 147 -4.75 -6.63 -0.45
CA GLY A 147 -3.81 -6.17 0.56
C GLY A 147 -4.51 -5.56 1.76
N TYR A 148 -4.27 -6.10 2.95
CA TYR A 148 -4.89 -5.62 4.19
C TYR A 148 -3.84 -5.19 5.20
N PHE A 149 -3.94 -3.96 5.70
CA PHE A 149 -3.10 -3.46 6.78
C PHE A 149 -3.95 -2.89 7.92
N TYR A 150 -3.68 -3.39 9.13
CA TYR A 150 -4.27 -2.89 10.37
C TYR A 150 -3.16 -2.60 11.37
N GLY A 151 -2.92 -1.32 11.70
CA GLY A 151 -1.87 -0.99 12.66
C GLY A 151 -1.13 0.30 12.36
N SER A 152 0.17 0.33 12.66
CA SER A 152 0.98 1.52 12.41
C SER A 152 2.37 1.18 11.90
N MET A 153 2.91 2.01 11.01
CA MET A 153 4.33 2.06 10.67
C MET A 153 4.88 3.39 11.15
N ILE A 154 5.99 3.34 11.86
CA ILE A 154 6.66 4.52 12.41
C ILE A 154 8.13 4.48 11.98
N HIS A 155 8.56 5.53 11.31
CA HIS A 155 9.96 5.86 11.10
C HIS A 155 10.24 7.18 11.81
N ALA A 156 11.19 7.20 12.74
CA ALA A 156 11.58 8.40 13.46
C ALA A 156 13.10 8.38 13.64
N SER A 157 13.81 8.91 12.67
CA SER A 157 15.26 8.97 12.65
C SER A 157 15.75 10.26 13.28
N MET A 158 16.91 10.19 13.97
CA MET A 158 17.47 11.35 14.66
C MET A 158 18.98 11.44 14.45
N VAL A 159 19.44 12.62 14.03
CA VAL A 159 20.88 12.91 13.89
C VAL A 159 21.24 14.17 14.66
N PHE A 160 22.26 14.06 15.51
CA PHE A 160 22.91 15.18 16.16
C PHE A 160 24.34 15.28 15.63
N TYR A 161 24.69 16.41 15.03
CA TYR A 161 26.02 16.71 14.55
C TYR A 161 26.55 17.96 15.25
N GLU A 162 27.43 17.78 16.24
CA GLU A 162 27.90 18.83 17.14
C GLU A 162 29.45 18.80 17.33
N PRO A 163 30.27 18.93 16.28
CA PRO A 163 31.71 18.97 16.43
C PRO A 163 32.16 20.29 17.06
N ILE A 164 33.14 20.20 17.98
CA ILE A 164 33.69 21.35 18.71
C ILE A 164 35.16 21.50 18.36
N ASN A 165 35.56 22.69 17.89
CA ASN A 165 36.95 23.05 17.60
C ASN A 165 37.28 24.33 18.32
N ILE A 166 38.29 24.29 19.24
CA ILE A 166 38.62 25.41 20.10
C ILE A 166 40.14 25.64 20.12
N SER A 167 40.58 26.86 19.80
CA SER A 167 41.95 27.30 19.94
C SER A 167 42.04 28.41 20.98
N VAL A 168 42.89 28.23 21.98
CA VAL A 168 43.09 29.21 23.07
C VAL A 168 44.56 29.55 23.21
N SER A 169 44.94 30.82 23.06
CA SER A 169 46.30 31.28 23.35
C SER A 169 46.28 32.51 24.26
N ALA A 170 46.69 32.35 25.51
CA ALA A 170 46.45 33.33 26.59
C ALA A 170 47.53 34.38 26.78
N GLY A 171 48.64 34.40 26.02
CA GLY A 171 49.75 35.30 26.20
C GLY A 171 49.64 36.65 25.48
N TYR A 172 50.51 37.61 25.84
CA TYR A 172 50.67 38.85 25.06
C TYR A 172 51.31 38.54 23.70
N GLY A 173 50.70 39.02 22.59
CA GLY A 173 51.20 38.76 21.24
C GLY A 173 51.01 37.32 20.77
N SER A 174 50.12 36.59 21.41
CA SER A 174 49.81 35.18 21.07
C SER A 174 48.90 35.03 19.85
N ILE A 175 48.95 33.85 19.23
CA ILE A 175 48.14 33.53 18.06
C ILE A 175 47.23 32.35 18.40
N ALA A 176 45.93 32.49 18.13
CA ALA A 176 44.97 31.42 18.19
C ALA A 176 44.29 31.22 16.84
N LEU A 177 44.47 30.07 16.22
CA LEU A 177 43.88 29.69 14.95
C LEU A 177 42.89 28.52 15.17
N ALA A 178 41.66 28.66 14.77
CA ALA A 178 40.65 27.60 14.81
C ALA A 178 40.06 27.41 13.44
N ASP A 179 40.47 26.35 12.76
CA ASP A 179 39.94 25.99 11.42
C ASP A 179 39.04 24.76 11.55
N GLN A 180 37.82 24.88 11.11
CA GLN A 180 36.87 23.78 11.08
C GLN A 180 36.27 23.61 9.67
N THR A 181 36.42 22.42 9.09
CA THR A 181 35.82 22.06 7.83
C THR A 181 34.87 20.89 8.05
N ASN A 182 33.60 21.07 7.70
CA ASN A 182 32.57 20.06 7.81
C ASN A 182 31.98 19.77 6.42
N ASN A 183 32.11 18.53 5.99
CA ASN A 183 31.46 18.04 4.78
C ASN A 183 30.56 16.86 5.22
N VAL A 184 29.24 17.07 5.24
CA VAL A 184 28.26 16.18 5.86
C VAL A 184 27.14 15.88 4.91
N SER A 185 26.85 14.59 4.75
CA SER A 185 25.69 14.09 4.01
C SER A 185 24.84 13.23 4.95
N ILE A 186 23.58 13.56 5.10
CA ILE A 186 22.61 12.87 5.97
C ILE A 186 21.39 12.48 5.13
N ASP A 187 21.16 11.17 5.01
CA ASP A 187 19.97 10.61 4.37
C ASP A 187 19.07 9.97 5.45
N GLN A 188 17.91 10.57 5.66
CA GLN A 188 16.82 10.08 6.52
C GLN A 188 15.53 9.89 5.71
N SER A 189 15.63 9.74 4.41
CA SER A 189 14.48 9.51 3.54
C SER A 189 13.73 8.22 3.88
N ALA A 190 12.43 8.19 3.65
CA ALA A 190 11.63 7.02 3.97
C ALA A 190 10.58 6.69 2.91
N ALA A 191 10.33 5.38 2.75
CA ALA A 191 9.19 4.89 1.99
C ALA A 191 8.34 3.97 2.87
N GLN A 192 7.07 4.33 3.07
CA GLN A 192 6.10 3.56 3.86
C GLN A 192 4.92 3.17 2.98
N ILE A 193 4.74 1.86 2.77
CA ILE A 193 3.74 1.33 1.83
C ILE A 193 2.89 0.28 2.54
N ALA A 194 1.56 0.47 2.57
CA ALA A 194 0.69 -0.41 3.32
C ALA A 194 -0.70 -0.61 2.69
N GLY A 195 -1.23 -1.82 2.78
CA GLY A 195 -2.57 -2.15 2.32
C GLY A 195 -2.75 -1.94 0.81
N ILE A 196 -1.87 -2.51 0.01
CA ILE A 196 -1.89 -2.41 -1.45
C ILE A 196 -2.44 -3.71 -2.06
N GLY A 197 -3.43 -3.62 -2.92
CA GLY A 197 -3.93 -4.75 -3.72
C GLY A 197 -2.95 -5.14 -4.82
N GLY A 198 -2.87 -6.43 -5.12
CA GLY A 198 -2.06 -6.95 -6.22
C GLY A 198 -2.72 -6.68 -7.58
N ASN A 199 -1.94 -6.55 -8.62
CA ASN A 199 -2.46 -6.37 -9.98
C ASN A 199 -3.04 -7.68 -10.53
N GLY A 200 -4.07 -7.58 -11.37
CA GLY A 200 -4.55 -8.70 -12.18
C GLY A 200 -3.54 -9.12 -13.24
N GLY A 201 -3.55 -10.40 -13.57
CA GLY A 201 -2.72 -10.94 -14.66
C GLY A 201 -3.36 -10.76 -16.03
N ASP A 202 -2.56 -10.85 -17.08
CA ASP A 202 -2.98 -10.67 -18.47
C ASP A 202 -3.38 -12.02 -19.11
N GLY A 203 -4.27 -11.99 -20.11
CA GLY A 203 -4.58 -13.13 -20.98
C GLY A 203 -5.33 -14.28 -20.28
N ASN A 204 -5.94 -14.06 -19.13
CA ASN A 204 -6.60 -15.10 -18.36
C ASN A 204 -8.03 -15.39 -18.87
N ILE A 205 -8.49 -16.61 -18.69
CA ILE A 205 -9.83 -17.06 -19.09
C ILE A 205 -10.53 -17.71 -17.90
N ALA A 206 -11.69 -17.15 -17.49
CA ALA A 206 -12.59 -17.77 -16.54
C ALA A 206 -13.91 -18.10 -17.25
N SER A 207 -14.28 -19.38 -17.33
CA SER A 207 -15.47 -19.83 -18.04
C SER A 207 -16.41 -20.58 -17.10
N GLY A 208 -17.66 -20.14 -17.00
CA GLY A 208 -18.70 -20.79 -16.23
C GLY A 208 -19.06 -22.17 -16.78
N GLY A 209 -19.42 -23.05 -15.88
CA GLY A 209 -19.94 -24.37 -16.25
C GLY A 209 -21.39 -24.29 -16.71
N ASN A 210 -21.79 -25.16 -17.64
CA ASN A 210 -23.17 -25.18 -18.12
C ASN A 210 -24.06 -26.05 -17.20
N ALA A 211 -25.25 -25.59 -16.93
CA ALA A 211 -26.24 -26.31 -16.13
C ALA A 211 -27.53 -26.55 -16.90
N GLY A 212 -27.98 -27.81 -16.95
CA GLY A 212 -29.22 -28.19 -17.64
C GLY A 212 -30.06 -29.17 -16.83
N VAL A 213 -31.36 -28.93 -16.71
CA VAL A 213 -32.28 -29.81 -16.00
C VAL A 213 -33.55 -30.10 -16.84
N SER A 214 -34.02 -31.34 -16.72
CA SER A 214 -35.33 -31.73 -17.18
C SER A 214 -36.10 -32.37 -16.04
N SER A 215 -37.04 -31.66 -15.43
CA SER A 215 -37.78 -32.10 -14.26
C SER A 215 -39.27 -31.83 -14.32
N SER A 216 -40.02 -32.45 -13.40
CA SER A 216 -41.44 -32.21 -13.15
C SER A 216 -41.73 -31.44 -11.86
N GLY A 217 -40.67 -30.94 -11.17
CA GLY A 217 -40.74 -30.24 -9.90
C GLY A 217 -40.37 -28.77 -10.00
N SER A 218 -40.15 -28.14 -8.84
CA SER A 218 -39.64 -26.74 -8.74
C SER A 218 -38.11 -26.78 -8.57
N ASP A 219 -37.37 -26.15 -9.46
CA ASP A 219 -35.92 -26.19 -9.50
C ASP A 219 -35.30 -24.79 -9.48
N ALA A 220 -34.16 -24.65 -8.81
CA ALA A 220 -33.29 -23.49 -8.89
C ALA A 220 -31.98 -23.89 -9.56
N ILE A 221 -31.62 -23.21 -10.63
CA ILE A 221 -30.39 -23.48 -11.38
C ILE A 221 -29.60 -22.18 -11.49
N ALA A 222 -28.34 -22.21 -11.05
CA ALA A 222 -27.44 -21.08 -11.16
C ALA A 222 -26.11 -21.49 -11.76
N THR A 223 -25.50 -20.63 -12.55
CA THR A 223 -24.05 -20.71 -12.85
C THR A 223 -23.31 -19.73 -11.95
N GLY A 224 -22.13 -20.15 -11.47
CA GLY A 224 -21.30 -19.34 -10.59
C GLY A 224 -20.71 -18.10 -11.29
N HIS A 225 -20.19 -17.17 -10.51
CA HIS A 225 -19.49 -15.99 -11.01
C HIS A 225 -18.16 -16.36 -11.66
N ASN A 226 -17.78 -15.63 -12.72
CA ASN A 226 -16.50 -15.82 -13.40
C ASN A 226 -15.69 -14.53 -13.34
N SER A 227 -14.43 -14.65 -12.93
CA SER A 227 -13.54 -13.52 -12.72
C SER A 227 -12.17 -13.78 -13.34
N ALA A 228 -11.71 -12.91 -14.21
CA ALA A 228 -10.45 -13.09 -14.92
C ALA A 228 -9.60 -11.82 -14.91
N GLY A 229 -8.41 -11.90 -14.31
CA GLY A 229 -7.40 -10.85 -14.31
C GLY A 229 -7.81 -9.55 -13.61
N ASN A 230 -8.70 -9.60 -12.63
CA ASN A 230 -9.09 -8.41 -11.87
C ASN A 230 -7.98 -8.01 -10.88
N GLY A 231 -7.83 -6.70 -10.63
CA GLY A 231 -6.97 -6.19 -9.57
C GLY A 231 -7.53 -6.46 -8.18
N GLY A 232 -6.68 -6.78 -7.21
CA GLY A 232 -7.04 -6.94 -5.81
C GLY A 232 -7.31 -5.61 -5.12
N SER A 233 -8.15 -5.60 -4.10
CA SER A 233 -8.43 -4.39 -3.33
C SER A 233 -7.34 -4.10 -2.30
N GLY A 234 -7.01 -2.82 -2.11
CA GLY A 234 -6.11 -2.35 -1.05
C GLY A 234 -6.90 -1.78 0.12
N SER A 235 -6.63 -2.23 1.33
CA SER A 235 -7.29 -1.74 2.54
C SER A 235 -6.29 -1.38 3.62
N PHE A 236 -6.38 -0.15 4.10
CA PHE A 236 -5.55 0.38 5.18
C PHE A 236 -6.41 0.93 6.32
N SER A 237 -6.07 0.52 7.54
CA SER A 237 -6.66 1.08 8.75
C SER A 237 -5.57 1.29 9.81
N GLY A 238 -5.23 2.56 10.10
CA GLY A 238 -4.17 2.87 11.05
C GLY A 238 -3.40 4.15 10.76
N SER A 239 -2.07 4.14 10.96
CA SER A 239 -1.24 5.31 10.69
C SER A 239 0.13 4.96 10.11
N LEU A 240 0.57 5.75 9.14
CA LEU A 240 1.97 5.82 8.71
C LEU A 240 2.54 7.13 9.25
N VAL A 241 3.62 7.05 10.01
CA VAL A 241 4.28 8.20 10.62
C VAL A 241 5.73 8.22 10.23
N ASP A 242 6.17 9.33 9.65
CA ASP A 242 7.57 9.62 9.40
C ASP A 242 7.95 10.92 10.11
N ALA A 243 9.01 10.88 10.95
CA ALA A 243 9.40 11.99 11.79
C ALA A 243 10.93 12.10 11.90
N PRO A 244 11.65 12.44 10.82
CA PRO A 244 13.09 12.62 10.87
C PRO A 244 13.46 13.96 11.54
N VAL A 245 14.56 13.94 12.33
CA VAL A 245 15.11 15.11 12.99
C VAL A 245 16.61 15.19 12.75
N VAL A 246 17.08 16.35 12.28
CA VAL A 246 18.50 16.69 12.18
C VAL A 246 18.79 17.95 12.98
N ILE A 247 19.83 17.88 13.84
CA ILE A 247 20.40 19.05 14.51
C ILE A 247 21.87 19.15 14.09
N TYR A 248 22.19 20.21 13.37
CA TYR A 248 23.54 20.52 12.92
C TYR A 248 24.05 21.77 13.64
N HIS A 249 24.93 21.58 14.61
CA HIS A 249 25.41 22.63 15.52
C HIS A 249 26.94 22.59 15.72
N PRO A 250 27.78 22.76 14.70
CA PRO A 250 29.22 22.81 14.85
C PRO A 250 29.67 24.11 15.52
N ILE A 251 30.63 24.00 16.43
CA ILE A 251 31.20 25.14 17.18
C ILE A 251 32.68 25.29 16.83
N ASN A 252 33.09 26.49 16.41
CA ASN A 252 34.46 26.84 16.12
C ASN A 252 34.86 28.13 16.85
N ILE A 253 35.85 28.10 17.70
CA ILE A 253 36.21 29.23 18.57
C ILE A 253 37.72 29.44 18.60
N ALA A 254 38.17 30.69 18.32
CA ALA A 254 39.53 31.14 18.51
C ALA A 254 39.62 32.25 19.57
N LEU A 255 40.44 32.07 20.60
CA LEU A 255 40.61 33.03 21.68
C LEU A 255 42.11 33.42 21.82
N ALA A 256 42.45 34.71 21.61
CA ALA A 256 43.82 35.19 21.79
C ALA A 256 43.93 36.26 22.88
N GLY A 257 45.13 36.40 23.47
CA GLY A 257 45.46 37.41 24.46
C GLY A 257 45.64 38.81 23.86
N SER A 258 46.05 39.77 24.72
CA SER A 258 46.31 41.17 24.27
C SER A 258 47.53 41.23 23.32
N GLY A 259 47.44 42.11 22.29
CA GLY A 259 48.44 42.19 21.24
C GLY A 259 48.54 40.97 20.33
N GLY A 260 47.56 40.04 20.43
CA GLY A 260 47.54 38.80 19.73
C GLY A 260 46.62 38.78 18.51
N THR A 261 46.56 37.65 17.81
CA THR A 261 45.67 37.41 16.69
C THR A 261 44.77 36.23 16.99
N ALA A 262 43.47 36.38 16.84
CA ALA A 262 42.49 35.27 16.82
C ALA A 262 41.86 35.16 15.45
N GLU A 263 41.95 33.98 14.85
CA GLU A 263 41.31 33.65 13.57
C GLU A 263 40.45 32.41 13.75
N ALA A 264 39.19 32.52 13.42
CA ALA A 264 38.25 31.42 13.40
C ALA A 264 37.65 31.25 12.01
N SER A 265 38.03 30.19 11.32
CA SER A 265 37.54 29.85 9.97
C SER A 265 36.65 28.62 10.04
N GLN A 266 35.42 28.71 9.56
CA GLN A 266 34.48 27.59 9.52
C GLN A 266 33.89 27.44 8.14
N SER A 267 34.05 26.26 7.56
CA SER A 267 33.47 25.92 6.26
C SER A 267 32.53 24.70 6.42
N ASN A 268 31.27 24.91 6.09
CA ASN A 268 30.24 23.89 6.20
C ASN A 268 29.64 23.62 4.82
N THR A 269 29.73 22.36 4.38
CA THR A 269 29.00 21.83 3.22
C THR A 269 28.10 20.72 3.73
N VAL A 270 26.79 20.92 3.66
CA VAL A 270 25.80 20.03 4.29
C VAL A 270 24.71 19.71 3.31
N GLU A 271 24.45 18.40 3.14
CA GLU A 271 23.36 17.86 2.38
C GLU A 271 22.48 17.02 3.32
N ILE A 272 21.19 17.33 3.38
CA ILE A 272 20.23 16.64 4.25
C ILE A 272 19.03 16.24 3.39
N ASP A 273 18.73 14.95 3.33
CA ASP A 273 17.53 14.38 2.71
C ASP A 273 16.62 13.79 3.80
N GLN A 274 15.44 14.38 3.95
CA GLN A 274 14.35 13.93 4.84
C GLN A 274 13.07 13.70 4.04
N SER A 275 13.18 13.38 2.75
CA SER A 275 12.04 13.16 1.87
C SER A 275 11.26 11.90 2.24
N VAL A 276 9.94 11.88 1.99
CA VAL A 276 9.09 10.73 2.30
C VAL A 276 8.12 10.40 1.18
N LEU A 277 7.95 9.08 0.98
CA LEU A 277 6.85 8.51 0.20
C LEU A 277 5.95 7.66 1.11
N GLN A 278 4.70 8.05 1.28
CA GLN A 278 3.69 7.28 2.02
C GLN A 278 2.55 6.88 1.10
N MET A 279 2.29 5.58 1.00
CA MET A 279 1.23 5.01 0.16
C MET A 279 0.36 4.05 0.97
N ALA A 280 -0.95 4.26 0.97
CA ALA A 280 -1.83 3.41 1.77
C ALA A 280 -3.23 3.21 1.17
N GLY A 281 -3.76 1.98 1.27
CA GLY A 281 -5.10 1.64 0.80
C GLY A 281 -5.27 1.84 -0.71
N ILE A 282 -4.37 1.25 -1.51
CA ILE A 282 -4.38 1.40 -2.98
C ILE A 282 -4.82 0.09 -3.62
N GLY A 283 -5.83 0.14 -4.49
CA GLY A 283 -6.27 -0.99 -5.30
C GLY A 283 -5.26 -1.35 -6.40
N GLY A 284 -5.14 -2.63 -6.71
CA GLY A 284 -4.33 -3.12 -7.83
C GLY A 284 -5.00 -2.86 -9.17
N ASN A 285 -4.23 -2.72 -10.23
CA ASN A 285 -4.76 -2.55 -11.58
C ASN A 285 -5.32 -3.87 -12.13
N GLY A 286 -6.34 -3.79 -12.97
CA GLY A 286 -6.82 -4.92 -13.76
C GLY A 286 -5.82 -5.29 -14.86
N GLY A 287 -5.76 -6.57 -15.17
CA GLY A 287 -4.96 -7.11 -16.28
C GLY A 287 -5.65 -6.90 -17.64
N SER A 288 -4.90 -7.05 -18.71
CA SER A 288 -5.38 -6.82 -20.08
C SER A 288 -5.60 -8.13 -20.85
N GLY A 289 -6.51 -8.13 -21.81
CA GLY A 289 -6.76 -9.30 -22.67
C GLY A 289 -7.47 -10.46 -21.96
N ASN A 290 -8.10 -10.24 -20.83
CA ASN A 290 -8.78 -11.28 -20.05
C ASN A 290 -10.20 -11.54 -20.57
N ILE A 291 -10.68 -12.77 -20.35
CA ILE A 291 -12.00 -13.21 -20.83
C ILE A 291 -12.75 -13.88 -19.67
N ALA A 292 -13.93 -13.38 -19.33
CA ALA A 292 -14.85 -14.00 -18.41
C ALA A 292 -16.16 -14.37 -19.13
N ILE A 293 -16.50 -15.66 -19.16
CA ILE A 293 -17.66 -16.18 -19.89
C ILE A 293 -18.61 -16.84 -18.92
N GLY A 294 -19.88 -16.41 -18.91
CA GLY A 294 -20.95 -17.04 -18.16
C GLY A 294 -21.31 -18.42 -18.70
N GLY A 295 -21.63 -19.35 -17.81
CA GLY A 295 -22.17 -20.65 -18.21
C GLY A 295 -23.63 -20.57 -18.66
N ASP A 296 -24.00 -21.37 -19.64
CA ASP A 296 -25.37 -21.47 -20.10
C ASP A 296 -26.28 -22.24 -19.15
N VAL A 297 -27.49 -21.78 -18.96
CA VAL A 297 -28.52 -22.43 -18.13
C VAL A 297 -29.69 -22.82 -19.00
N SER A 298 -30.11 -24.09 -18.94
CA SER A 298 -31.25 -24.58 -19.69
C SER A 298 -32.18 -25.42 -18.82
N GLY A 299 -33.49 -25.18 -18.96
CA GLY A 299 -34.53 -25.92 -18.24
C GLY A 299 -35.63 -26.42 -19.17
N SER A 300 -36.16 -27.65 -18.93
CA SER A 300 -37.34 -28.19 -19.57
C SER A 300 -38.37 -28.64 -18.54
N LEU A 301 -39.55 -28.04 -18.56
CA LEU A 301 -40.56 -28.18 -17.52
C LEU A 301 -41.81 -28.91 -17.99
N LEU A 302 -42.31 -29.81 -17.15
CA LEU A 302 -43.61 -30.44 -17.26
C LEU A 302 -44.62 -29.94 -16.19
N GLY A 303 -44.22 -29.05 -15.30
CA GLY A 303 -45.04 -28.42 -14.25
C GLY A 303 -44.15 -27.92 -13.08
N GLY A 304 -44.52 -26.87 -12.34
CA GLY A 304 -43.77 -26.27 -11.27
C GLY A 304 -43.29 -24.85 -11.57
N TRP A 305 -42.43 -24.25 -10.73
CA TRP A 305 -41.76 -22.96 -10.99
C TRP A 305 -40.26 -23.14 -11.11
N GLN A 306 -39.58 -22.36 -11.91
CA GLN A 306 -38.13 -22.40 -12.05
C GLN A 306 -37.49 -21.04 -11.80
N LEU A 307 -36.33 -21.07 -11.15
CA LEU A 307 -35.40 -19.94 -11.09
C LEU A 307 -34.13 -20.33 -11.86
N LEU A 308 -33.89 -19.66 -12.99
CA LEU A 308 -32.68 -19.83 -13.79
C LEU A 308 -31.84 -18.54 -13.66
N GLN A 309 -30.60 -18.67 -13.25
CA GLN A 309 -29.71 -17.52 -13.09
C GLN A 309 -28.31 -17.82 -13.64
N THR A 310 -27.82 -16.97 -14.53
CA THR A 310 -26.39 -16.97 -14.88
C THR A 310 -25.62 -16.07 -13.93
N GLY A 311 -24.42 -16.48 -13.51
CA GLY A 311 -23.56 -15.69 -12.65
C GLY A 311 -23.02 -14.41 -13.30
N GLY A 312 -22.54 -13.46 -12.51
CA GLY A 312 -21.86 -12.28 -13.00
C GLY A 312 -20.50 -12.62 -13.60
N ASN A 313 -20.03 -11.82 -14.56
CA ASN A 313 -18.74 -12.03 -15.21
C ASN A 313 -17.93 -10.75 -15.15
N GLU A 314 -16.68 -10.85 -14.69
CA GLU A 314 -15.77 -9.72 -14.53
C GLU A 314 -14.42 -10.02 -15.17
N ALA A 315 -13.92 -9.11 -16.01
CA ALA A 315 -12.65 -9.30 -16.69
C ALA A 315 -11.79 -8.02 -16.64
N GLY A 316 -10.63 -8.11 -16.00
CA GLY A 316 -9.62 -7.06 -15.97
C GLY A 316 -10.06 -5.78 -15.26
N ASN A 317 -10.95 -5.84 -14.29
CA ASN A 317 -11.37 -4.67 -13.51
C ASN A 317 -10.28 -4.25 -12.51
N GLY A 318 -10.17 -2.94 -12.25
CA GLY A 318 -9.31 -2.41 -11.18
C GLY A 318 -9.86 -2.72 -9.79
N GLY A 319 -8.98 -2.98 -8.83
CA GLY A 319 -9.34 -3.19 -7.43
C GLY A 319 -9.66 -1.89 -6.70
N ASN A 320 -10.45 -1.96 -5.64
CA ASN A 320 -10.81 -0.79 -4.84
C ASN A 320 -9.70 -0.41 -3.86
N GLY A 321 -9.55 0.90 -3.61
CA GLY A 321 -8.66 1.44 -2.59
C GLY A 321 -9.44 1.96 -1.40
N PHE A 322 -9.18 1.44 -0.19
CA PHE A 322 -9.82 1.87 1.05
C PHE A 322 -8.79 2.38 2.05
N PHE A 323 -8.95 3.61 2.48
CA PHE A 323 -8.12 4.21 3.51
C PHE A 323 -8.95 4.72 4.68
N HIS A 324 -8.57 4.28 5.89
CA HIS A 324 -9.12 4.80 7.13
C HIS A 324 -7.99 5.04 8.14
N GLY A 325 -7.62 6.31 8.37
CA GLY A 325 -6.52 6.59 9.29
C GLY A 325 -5.76 7.88 9.02
N SER A 326 -4.43 7.85 9.18
CA SER A 326 -3.59 9.03 8.95
C SER A 326 -2.25 8.68 8.30
N LEU A 327 -1.83 9.52 7.35
CA LEU A 327 -0.45 9.63 6.90
C LEU A 327 0.13 10.90 7.49
N VAL A 328 1.24 10.79 8.22
CA VAL A 328 1.87 11.91 8.91
C VAL A 328 3.34 11.95 8.54
N HIS A 329 3.77 13.07 7.98
CA HIS A 329 5.17 13.42 7.84
C HIS A 329 5.46 14.66 8.69
N THR A 330 6.51 14.60 9.52
CA THR A 330 6.96 15.74 10.31
C THR A 330 8.46 15.76 10.33
N SER A 331 9.07 16.55 9.45
CA SER A 331 10.52 16.69 9.36
C SER A 331 11.01 17.94 10.07
N VAL A 332 12.13 17.83 10.78
CA VAL A 332 12.75 18.96 11.47
C VAL A 332 14.24 18.98 11.15
N ALA A 333 14.73 20.09 10.60
CA ALA A 333 16.14 20.35 10.41
C ALA A 333 16.53 21.68 11.10
N VAL A 334 17.50 21.62 11.98
CA VAL A 334 18.07 22.79 12.64
C VAL A 334 19.51 22.92 12.19
N TYR A 335 19.86 24.06 11.61
CA TYR A 335 21.19 24.39 11.18
C TYR A 335 21.63 25.70 11.87
N ASP A 336 22.45 25.60 12.90
CA ASP A 336 22.93 26.76 13.65
C ASP A 336 24.43 26.68 14.00
N PRO A 337 25.34 26.69 13.03
CA PRO A 337 26.76 26.66 13.29
C PRO A 337 27.24 27.95 13.95
N ILE A 338 28.17 27.82 14.90
CA ILE A 338 28.77 28.93 15.64
C ILE A 338 30.25 29.07 15.29
N ASN A 339 30.65 30.28 14.85
CA ASN A 339 32.05 30.62 14.60
C ASN A 339 32.41 31.92 15.34
N ILE A 340 33.38 31.88 16.20
CA ILE A 340 33.72 32.98 17.10
C ILE A 340 35.24 33.22 17.17
N ALA A 341 35.69 34.46 16.87
CA ALA A 341 37.05 34.91 17.12
C ALA A 341 37.06 36.03 18.17
N VAL A 342 37.86 35.88 19.22
CA VAL A 342 37.98 36.89 20.30
C VAL A 342 39.43 37.17 20.62
N ALA A 343 39.83 38.44 20.64
CA ALA A 343 41.14 38.83 21.09
C ALA A 343 41.12 40.07 22.00
N GLY A 344 42.20 40.25 22.79
CA GLY A 344 42.29 41.29 23.80
C GLY A 344 42.65 42.69 23.26
N TYR A 345 43.23 43.55 24.11
CA TYR A 345 43.66 44.91 23.77
C TYR A 345 44.77 44.91 22.72
N ASN A 346 44.71 45.86 21.74
CA ASN A 346 45.70 46.04 20.66
C ASN A 346 45.93 44.75 19.83
N SER A 347 44.84 44.09 19.46
CA SER A 347 44.80 42.79 18.79
C SER A 347 44.13 42.83 17.41
N SER A 348 44.17 41.70 16.71
CA SER A 348 43.38 41.48 15.49
C SER A 348 42.48 40.24 15.67
N THR A 349 41.25 40.35 15.25
CA THR A 349 40.33 39.21 15.14
C THR A 349 39.72 39.08 13.77
N ASP A 350 39.62 37.85 13.30
CA ASP A 350 39.02 37.52 12.04
C ASP A 350 38.14 36.28 12.20
N ALA A 351 36.88 36.39 11.79
CA ALA A 351 35.92 35.28 11.82
C ALA A 351 35.31 35.06 10.44
N HIS A 352 35.73 34.01 9.76
CA HIS A 352 35.20 33.61 8.47
C HIS A 352 34.26 32.44 8.59
N GLN A 353 33.04 32.56 8.05
CA GLN A 353 32.09 31.44 8.01
C GLN A 353 31.51 31.28 6.60
N THR A 354 31.65 30.08 6.03
CA THR A 354 31.04 29.74 4.76
C THR A 354 30.06 28.60 4.99
N ASN A 355 28.82 28.79 4.59
CA ASN A 355 27.76 27.79 4.72
C ASN A 355 27.17 27.48 3.32
N ASN A 356 27.28 26.22 2.93
CA ASN A 356 26.68 25.69 1.72
C ASN A 356 25.74 24.55 2.14
N VAL A 357 24.44 24.80 2.13
CA VAL A 357 23.42 23.90 2.69
C VAL A 357 22.37 23.56 1.63
N ASN A 358 22.15 22.26 1.44
CA ASN A 358 21.07 21.70 0.65
C ASN A 358 20.20 20.84 1.55
N LEU A 359 18.92 21.16 1.68
CA LEU A 359 17.94 20.46 2.50
C LEU A 359 16.73 20.08 1.66
N ASP A 360 16.45 18.78 1.55
CA ASP A 360 15.24 18.22 0.97
C ASP A 360 14.34 17.66 2.08
N GLN A 361 13.14 18.22 2.22
CA GLN A 361 12.07 17.77 3.12
C GLN A 361 10.77 17.52 2.33
N SER A 362 10.90 17.14 1.07
CA SER A 362 9.74 16.88 0.22
C SER A 362 8.91 15.67 0.66
N SER A 363 7.60 15.72 0.45
CA SER A 363 6.71 14.63 0.80
C SER A 363 5.76 14.27 -0.34
N SER A 364 5.46 12.96 -0.45
CA SER A 364 4.43 12.45 -1.33
C SER A 364 3.54 11.47 -0.55
N GLN A 365 2.28 11.83 -0.36
CA GLN A 365 1.31 11.04 0.40
C GLN A 365 0.14 10.66 -0.51
N MET A 366 -0.12 9.35 -0.65
CA MET A 366 -1.20 8.81 -1.47
C MET A 366 -2.07 7.85 -0.67
N ALA A 367 -3.40 8.07 -0.67
CA ALA A 367 -4.31 7.28 0.14
C ALA A 367 -5.67 7.02 -0.52
N GLY A 368 -6.20 5.80 -0.37
CA GLY A 368 -7.53 5.45 -0.84
C GLY A 368 -7.70 5.59 -2.34
N ILE A 369 -6.80 5.03 -3.15
CA ILE A 369 -6.80 5.14 -4.60
C ILE A 369 -7.26 3.82 -5.22
N GLY A 370 -8.27 3.85 -6.09
CA GLY A 370 -8.70 2.71 -6.89
C GLY A 370 -7.68 2.37 -7.99
N GLY A 371 -7.54 1.09 -8.30
CA GLY A 371 -6.72 0.63 -9.42
C GLY A 371 -7.38 0.86 -10.77
N ASN A 372 -6.60 1.02 -11.82
CA ASN A 372 -7.12 1.20 -13.17
C ASN A 372 -7.64 -0.12 -13.76
N GLY A 373 -8.64 -0.06 -14.61
CA GLY A 373 -9.09 -1.19 -15.42
C GLY A 373 -8.09 -1.55 -16.52
N GLY A 374 -8.01 -2.82 -16.87
CA GLY A 374 -7.18 -3.32 -17.98
C GLY A 374 -7.83 -3.12 -19.35
N ASN A 375 -7.05 -3.27 -20.40
CA ASN A 375 -7.48 -3.04 -21.78
C ASN A 375 -7.83 -4.34 -22.52
N GLY A 376 -8.74 -4.27 -23.48
CA GLY A 376 -9.04 -5.40 -24.38
C GLY A 376 -9.68 -6.61 -23.68
N ASN A 377 -10.33 -6.41 -22.54
CA ASN A 377 -11.01 -7.47 -21.79
C ASN A 377 -12.42 -7.75 -22.34
N ALA A 378 -12.90 -8.99 -22.16
CA ALA A 378 -14.24 -9.38 -22.54
C ALA A 378 -14.98 -10.08 -21.41
N ALA A 379 -16.17 -9.59 -21.06
CA ALA A 379 -17.07 -10.23 -20.12
C ALA A 379 -18.40 -10.56 -20.83
N THR A 380 -18.73 -11.84 -20.98
CA THR A 380 -19.91 -12.29 -21.72
C THR A 380 -20.82 -13.09 -20.80
N GLY A 381 -22.07 -12.68 -20.69
CA GLY A 381 -23.10 -13.40 -19.95
C GLY A 381 -23.46 -14.76 -20.56
N GLY A 382 -23.75 -15.74 -19.72
CA GLY A 382 -24.28 -17.01 -20.15
C GLY A 382 -25.76 -16.91 -20.63
N ASN A 383 -26.15 -17.77 -21.53
CA ASN A 383 -27.52 -17.78 -22.06
C ASN A 383 -28.47 -18.54 -21.14
N GLY A 384 -29.70 -18.04 -20.99
CA GLY A 384 -30.79 -18.70 -20.28
C GLY A 384 -31.86 -19.21 -21.25
N GLY A 385 -32.13 -20.54 -21.26
CA GLY A 385 -33.14 -21.16 -22.07
C GLY A 385 -34.16 -21.94 -21.26
N LEU A 386 -35.47 -21.68 -21.44
CA LEU A 386 -36.54 -22.41 -20.79
C LEU A 386 -37.52 -22.97 -21.85
N LEU A 387 -37.74 -24.28 -21.82
CA LEU A 387 -38.76 -24.97 -22.56
C LEU A 387 -39.90 -25.34 -21.62
N SER A 388 -41.02 -24.59 -21.65
CA SER A 388 -42.20 -24.83 -20.80
C SER A 388 -43.38 -25.35 -21.58
N LYS A 389 -43.99 -26.46 -21.13
CA LYS A 389 -45.15 -27.03 -21.76
C LYS A 389 -46.48 -26.67 -21.07
N PHE A 390 -46.47 -26.44 -19.77
CA PHE A 390 -47.61 -25.97 -18.97
C PHE A 390 -47.09 -25.41 -17.67
N SER A 391 -46.89 -24.12 -17.53
CA SER A 391 -46.52 -23.54 -16.24
C SER A 391 -47.75 -22.87 -15.60
N SER A 392 -48.12 -23.32 -14.41
CA SER A 392 -49.08 -22.63 -13.54
C SER A 392 -48.38 -21.72 -12.52
N GLY A 393 -47.05 -21.62 -12.56
CA GLY A 393 -46.21 -20.80 -11.68
C GLY A 393 -45.48 -19.67 -12.42
N ALA A 394 -44.92 -18.74 -11.69
CA ALA A 394 -44.08 -17.67 -12.24
C ALA A 394 -42.62 -18.18 -12.38
N ASP A 395 -42.14 -18.28 -13.60
CA ASP A 395 -40.75 -18.58 -13.91
C ASP A 395 -39.91 -17.29 -13.87
N THR A 396 -38.73 -17.36 -13.31
CA THR A 396 -37.78 -16.23 -13.27
C THR A 396 -36.49 -16.65 -13.96
N ILE A 397 -36.09 -15.90 -14.96
CA ILE A 397 -34.80 -16.06 -15.65
C ILE A 397 -34.03 -14.75 -15.49
N ALA A 398 -32.82 -14.81 -14.99
CA ALA A 398 -31.96 -13.66 -14.83
C ALA A 398 -30.56 -13.93 -15.38
N THR A 399 -29.98 -12.97 -16.06
CA THR A 399 -28.54 -12.95 -16.38
C THR A 399 -27.79 -12.11 -15.37
N GLY A 400 -26.60 -12.55 -14.95
CA GLY A 400 -25.74 -11.80 -14.06
C GLY A 400 -25.18 -10.53 -14.70
N GLY A 401 -24.71 -9.61 -13.90
CA GLY A 401 -24.00 -8.41 -14.37
C GLY A 401 -22.67 -8.77 -15.03
N ASN A 402 -22.25 -8.00 -16.06
CA ASN A 402 -20.99 -8.20 -16.75
C ASN A 402 -20.18 -6.90 -16.68
N GLY A 403 -18.94 -6.95 -16.21
CA GLY A 403 -18.00 -5.83 -16.15
C GLY A 403 -16.70 -6.17 -16.87
N ALA A 404 -16.17 -5.26 -17.66
CA ALA A 404 -14.91 -5.50 -18.35
C ALA A 404 -14.03 -4.25 -18.33
N GLY A 405 -12.89 -4.34 -17.67
CA GLY A 405 -11.92 -3.26 -17.58
C GLY A 405 -12.41 -2.00 -16.86
N ASP A 406 -13.31 -2.15 -15.91
CA ASP A 406 -13.79 -1.04 -15.11
C ASP A 406 -12.70 -0.57 -14.13
N GLY A 407 -12.60 0.75 -13.87
CA GLY A 407 -11.72 1.28 -12.84
C GLY A 407 -12.26 1.01 -11.43
N GLY A 408 -11.38 0.76 -10.48
CA GLY A 408 -11.72 0.57 -9.08
C GLY A 408 -12.11 1.88 -8.38
N SER A 409 -12.88 1.77 -7.31
CA SER A 409 -13.27 2.94 -6.50
C SER A 409 -12.17 3.31 -5.50
N GLY A 410 -11.93 4.62 -5.32
CA GLY A 410 -11.07 5.16 -4.25
C GLY A 410 -11.93 5.66 -3.08
N HIS A 411 -11.61 5.24 -1.88
CA HIS A 411 -12.29 5.69 -0.66
C HIS A 411 -11.28 6.18 0.39
N PHE A 412 -11.46 7.41 0.84
CA PHE A 412 -10.61 8.04 1.84
C PHE A 412 -11.43 8.53 3.03
N SER A 413 -11.01 8.13 4.23
CA SER A 413 -11.56 8.62 5.50
C SER A 413 -10.43 8.81 6.50
N GLY A 414 -9.98 10.05 6.69
CA GLY A 414 -8.84 10.29 7.58
C GLY A 414 -8.14 11.61 7.33
N SER A 415 -6.82 11.63 7.53
CA SER A 415 -5.98 12.83 7.35
C SER A 415 -4.65 12.52 6.66
N LEU A 416 -4.23 13.45 5.81
CA LEU A 416 -2.87 13.58 5.31
C LEU A 416 -2.24 14.80 5.96
N VAL A 417 -1.13 14.64 6.66
CA VAL A 417 -0.46 15.72 7.39
C VAL A 417 1.00 15.77 6.95
N ASP A 418 1.41 16.95 6.51
CA ASP A 418 2.80 17.26 6.22
C ASP A 418 3.21 18.52 6.97
N VAL A 419 4.28 18.43 7.77
CA VAL A 419 4.85 19.52 8.52
C VAL A 419 6.37 19.48 8.37
N SER A 420 6.92 20.42 7.61
CA SER A 420 8.36 20.52 7.41
C SER A 420 8.89 21.79 8.06
N ILE A 421 9.84 21.64 8.96
CA ILE A 421 10.43 22.75 9.71
C ILE A 421 11.95 22.81 9.41
N ALA A 422 12.39 23.92 8.84
CA ALA A 422 13.80 24.22 8.64
C ALA A 422 14.16 25.49 9.44
N ILE A 423 15.13 25.38 10.32
CA ILE A 423 15.67 26.51 11.07
C ILE A 423 17.11 26.72 10.62
N TYR A 424 17.39 27.92 10.11
CA TYR A 424 18.72 28.33 9.69
C TYR A 424 19.16 29.57 10.47
N ALA A 425 20.13 29.41 11.37
CA ALA A 425 20.54 30.47 12.29
C ALA A 425 22.07 30.48 12.54
N PRO A 426 22.92 30.55 11.50
CA PRO A 426 24.37 30.54 11.70
C PRO A 426 24.85 31.81 12.40
N ILE A 427 25.80 31.66 13.32
CA ILE A 427 26.41 32.75 14.09
C ILE A 427 27.87 32.88 13.71
N ASN A 428 28.28 34.11 13.29
CA ASN A 428 29.67 34.45 13.03
C ASN A 428 30.04 35.75 13.76
N ILE A 429 30.98 35.69 14.70
CA ILE A 429 31.30 36.79 15.59
C ILE A 429 32.81 37.03 15.66
N ALA A 430 33.25 38.27 15.44
CA ALA A 430 34.60 38.73 15.74
C ALA A 430 34.58 39.79 16.83
N ILE A 431 35.31 39.61 17.92
CA ILE A 431 35.38 40.61 19.02
C ILE A 431 36.82 40.95 19.29
N ALA A 432 37.14 42.24 19.19
CA ALA A 432 38.46 42.73 19.54
C ALA A 432 38.39 43.79 20.69
N GLY A 433 39.42 43.87 21.50
CA GLY A 433 39.49 44.85 22.56
C GLY A 433 39.79 46.24 22.06
N PRO A 434 40.00 47.27 22.94
CA PRO A 434 40.38 48.64 22.57
C PRO A 434 41.68 48.66 21.75
N HIS A 435 41.76 49.57 20.78
CA HIS A 435 42.87 49.75 19.81
C HIS A 435 43.14 48.50 18.96
N ALA A 436 42.11 47.76 18.63
CA ALA A 436 42.16 46.52 17.89
C ALA A 436 41.25 46.53 16.66
N THR A 437 41.42 45.56 15.76
CA THR A 437 40.56 45.35 14.58
C THR A 437 39.76 44.09 14.74
N ALA A 438 38.50 44.12 14.27
CA ALA A 438 37.64 42.96 14.19
C ALA A 438 36.95 42.87 12.83
N GLU A 439 37.03 41.76 12.17
CA GLU A 439 36.37 41.47 10.90
C GLU A 439 35.56 40.17 11.05
N ALA A 440 34.31 40.16 10.56
CA ALA A 440 33.46 38.98 10.56
C ALA A 440 32.77 38.85 9.18
N ASP A 441 33.20 37.89 8.40
CA ASP A 441 32.67 37.58 7.10
C ASP A 441 31.83 36.34 7.12
N GLN A 442 30.61 36.40 6.55
CA GLN A 442 29.73 35.24 6.45
C GLN A 442 29.17 35.09 5.03
N ILE A 443 29.37 33.92 4.46
CA ILE A 443 28.81 33.55 3.13
C ILE A 443 27.82 32.42 3.33
N ASN A 444 26.59 32.64 2.87
CA ASN A 444 25.54 31.67 2.98
C ASN A 444 24.98 31.33 1.59
N ASN A 445 25.06 30.07 1.20
CA ASN A 445 24.43 29.51 0.02
C ASN A 445 23.50 28.38 0.48
N VAL A 446 22.19 28.64 0.49
CA VAL A 446 21.21 27.78 1.12
C VAL A 446 20.09 27.46 0.15
N HIS A 447 19.80 26.19 0.01
CA HIS A 447 18.67 25.68 -0.76
C HIS A 447 17.80 24.80 0.13
N PHE A 448 16.51 25.13 0.23
CA PHE A 448 15.51 24.32 0.94
C PHE A 448 14.40 23.92 -0.03
N ASP A 449 14.13 22.61 -0.14
CA ASP A 449 12.94 22.05 -0.78
C ASP A 449 12.00 21.49 0.29
N GLN A 450 10.79 22.01 0.37
CA GLN A 450 9.74 21.59 1.30
C GLN A 450 8.44 21.34 0.52
N SER A 451 8.54 20.82 -0.69
CA SER A 451 7.38 20.52 -1.53
C SER A 451 6.56 19.37 -0.96
N ALA A 452 5.24 19.44 -1.10
CA ALA A 452 4.32 18.39 -0.65
C ALA A 452 3.30 18.04 -1.73
N VAL A 453 3.11 16.75 -1.98
CA VAL A 453 2.07 16.24 -2.87
C VAL A 453 1.17 15.31 -2.06
N GLN A 454 -0.12 15.64 -1.97
CA GLN A 454 -1.10 14.85 -1.23
C GLN A 454 -2.27 14.46 -2.13
N ILE A 455 -2.49 13.16 -2.30
CA ILE A 455 -3.52 12.60 -3.18
C ILE A 455 -4.39 11.63 -2.40
N ALA A 456 -5.71 11.83 -2.42
CA ALA A 456 -6.61 10.98 -1.67
C ALA A 456 -7.96 10.76 -2.36
N GLY A 457 -8.54 9.56 -2.16
CA GLY A 457 -9.91 9.25 -2.57
C GLY A 457 -10.15 9.30 -4.08
N ILE A 458 -9.19 8.85 -4.89
CA ILE A 458 -9.30 8.86 -6.36
C ILE A 458 -9.70 7.48 -6.85
N GLY A 459 -10.76 7.40 -7.68
CA GLY A 459 -11.09 6.20 -8.44
C GLY A 459 -10.09 5.94 -9.56
N GLY A 460 -9.90 4.68 -9.94
CA GLY A 460 -9.08 4.32 -11.10
C GLY A 460 -9.81 4.60 -12.42
N ASP A 461 -9.04 4.74 -13.47
CA ASP A 461 -9.57 4.90 -14.84
C ASP A 461 -10.06 3.56 -15.39
N GLY A 462 -11.12 3.58 -16.19
CA GLY A 462 -11.53 2.41 -16.99
C GLY A 462 -10.55 2.13 -18.12
N GLY A 463 -10.39 0.84 -18.48
CA GLY A 463 -9.55 0.44 -19.60
C GLY A 463 -10.21 0.66 -20.96
N ASN A 464 -9.43 0.54 -22.02
CA ASN A 464 -9.88 0.76 -23.41
C ASN A 464 -10.12 -0.57 -24.16
N GLY A 465 -11.04 -0.54 -25.13
CA GLY A 465 -11.31 -1.70 -26.01
C GLY A 465 -11.98 -2.89 -25.30
N ASN A 466 -12.61 -2.66 -24.16
CA ASN A 466 -13.27 -3.69 -23.37
C ASN A 466 -14.69 -3.95 -23.92
N ILE A 467 -15.17 -5.18 -23.74
CA ILE A 467 -16.49 -5.64 -24.22
C ILE A 467 -17.23 -6.31 -23.07
N ALA A 468 -18.41 -5.79 -22.71
CA ALA A 468 -19.33 -6.44 -21.77
C ALA A 468 -20.65 -6.73 -22.46
N VAL A 469 -21.02 -8.01 -22.59
CA VAL A 469 -22.23 -8.45 -23.32
C VAL A 469 -23.10 -9.29 -22.39
N GLY A 470 -24.38 -8.94 -22.28
CA GLY A 470 -25.37 -9.76 -21.56
C GLY A 470 -25.67 -11.06 -22.30
N GLY A 471 -26.06 -12.09 -21.55
CA GLY A 471 -26.53 -13.34 -22.13
C GLY A 471 -27.95 -13.21 -22.79
N GLU A 472 -28.23 -14.07 -23.71
CA GLU A 472 -29.54 -14.13 -24.35
C GLU A 472 -30.52 -14.96 -23.49
N LEU A 473 -31.78 -14.50 -23.43
CA LEU A 473 -32.88 -15.20 -22.76
C LEU A 473 -33.86 -15.72 -23.83
N ALA A 474 -33.99 -17.04 -23.90
CA ALA A 474 -34.94 -17.67 -24.82
C ALA A 474 -36.02 -18.46 -24.06
N THR A 475 -37.27 -18.06 -24.18
CA THR A 475 -38.41 -18.80 -23.64
C THR A 475 -39.26 -19.36 -24.81
N HIS A 476 -39.33 -20.67 -24.95
CA HIS A 476 -40.24 -21.32 -25.89
C HIS A 476 -41.45 -21.89 -25.16
N LEU A 477 -42.58 -21.24 -25.29
CA LEU A 477 -43.90 -21.78 -24.94
C LEU A 477 -44.34 -22.75 -26.03
N LEU A 478 -44.35 -24.04 -25.76
CA LEU A 478 -45.00 -25.03 -26.62
C LEU A 478 -46.54 -24.99 -26.39
N SER A 479 -47.16 -23.86 -26.74
CA SER A 479 -48.62 -23.82 -26.94
C SER A 479 -48.90 -24.23 -28.37
N ASP A 480 -49.65 -25.30 -28.55
CA ASP A 480 -50.22 -25.84 -29.81
C ASP A 480 -49.38 -26.89 -30.56
N LEU A 481 -49.22 -28.08 -29.96
CA LEU A 481 -49.24 -29.27 -30.78
C LEU A 481 -50.68 -29.83 -30.73
N HIS A 482 -51.56 -29.35 -31.60
CA HIS A 482 -52.80 -30.06 -31.92
C HIS A 482 -52.40 -31.32 -32.70
N LEU A 483 -52.27 -32.46 -31.98
CA LEU A 483 -52.36 -33.76 -32.65
C LEU A 483 -53.81 -33.96 -33.05
N VAL A 484 -54.15 -33.72 -34.36
CA VAL A 484 -55.35 -34.25 -34.97
C VAL A 484 -55.10 -35.73 -35.21
N ALA A 485 -55.81 -36.57 -34.47
CA ALA A 485 -55.89 -38.00 -34.71
C ALA A 485 -56.79 -38.30 -35.93
#